data_b792d099ad3e2a90b496591f90856f47
#
_entry.id   b792d099ad3e2a90b496591f90856f47
#
_cell.length_a   1.000
_cell.length_b   1.000
_cell.length_c   1.000
_cell.angle_alpha   90.00
_cell.angle_beta   90.00
_cell.angle_gamma   90.00
#
_symmetry.space_group_name_H-M   'P 1'
#
loop_
_entity.id
_entity.type
_entity.pdbx_description
1 polymer ?
#
loop_
_entity_poly.entity_id
_entity_poly.type
_entity_poly.pdbx_seq_one_letter_code
_entity_poly.pdbx_strand_id
1 'polypeptide(L)' 'MQALQTFNFKELPVRTVEIENEPYFVGKDIAEILGYARADNAIRNHVDSEDKLTHQFSASGQNRNMIIINESGLYSLIF' A
#
# COMPACT_ATOMS: atom_id res chain seq x y z
N MET A 1 -4.69 15.66 -9.65
CA MET A 1 -4.69 14.25 -9.99
C MET A 1 -3.37 13.63 -9.58
N GLN A 2 -3.44 12.50 -8.93
CA GLN A 2 -2.22 11.85 -8.44
C GLN A 2 -1.73 10.85 -9.45
N ALA A 3 -0.44 10.90 -9.70
CA ALA A 3 0.18 9.93 -10.59
C ALA A 3 0.57 8.70 -9.79
N LEU A 4 0.27 7.53 -10.34
CA LEU A 4 0.75 6.28 -9.76
C LEU A 4 2.25 6.19 -10.01
N GLN A 5 3.00 6.03 -8.96
CA GLN A 5 4.45 5.91 -9.03
C GLN A 5 4.87 4.52 -8.56
N THR A 6 6.08 4.16 -8.89
CA THR A 6 6.65 2.89 -8.47
C THR A 6 7.82 3.15 -7.54
N PHE A 7 7.81 2.49 -6.41
CA PHE A 7 8.88 2.50 -5.43
C PHE A 7 9.46 1.10 -5.34
N ASN A 8 10.78 0.96 -5.38
CA ASN A 8 11.40 -0.34 -5.26
C ASN A 8 11.68 -0.68 -3.80
N PHE A 9 11.10 -1.79 -3.36
CA PHE A 9 11.30 -2.29 -2.01
C PHE A 9 11.87 -3.69 -2.13
N LYS A 10 13.05 -3.91 -1.59
CA LYS A 10 13.80 -5.16 -1.76
C LYS A 10 13.94 -5.53 -3.24
N GLU A 11 14.21 -4.53 -4.05
CA GLU A 11 14.38 -4.67 -5.50
C GLU A 11 13.12 -5.12 -6.24
N LEU A 12 11.96 -5.06 -5.58
CA LEU A 12 10.68 -5.39 -6.21
C LEU A 12 9.80 -4.14 -6.24
N PRO A 13 8.99 -4.00 -7.30
CA PRO A 13 8.20 -2.78 -7.47
C PRO A 13 7.00 -2.75 -6.52
N VAL A 14 6.77 -1.58 -5.94
CA VAL A 14 5.61 -1.32 -5.11
C VAL A 14 4.90 -0.11 -5.68
N ARG A 15 3.61 -0.23 -5.90
CA ARG A 15 2.81 0.89 -6.39
C ARG A 15 2.62 1.90 -5.27
N THR A 16 2.80 3.18 -5.61
CA THR A 16 2.65 4.27 -4.65
C THR A 16 1.75 5.34 -5.20
N VAL A 17 1.11 6.07 -4.31
CA VAL A 17 0.37 7.28 -4.67
C VAL A 17 0.70 8.35 -3.64
N GLU A 18 0.61 9.62 -4.07
CA GLU A 18 0.81 10.74 -3.18
C GLU A 18 -0.55 11.38 -2.90
N ILE A 19 -0.89 11.54 -1.63
CA ILE A 19 -2.13 12.15 -1.20
C ILE A 19 -1.77 13.28 -0.25
N GLU A 20 -2.12 14.51 -0.63
CA GLU A 20 -1.83 15.70 0.18
C GLU A 20 -0.36 15.77 0.57
N ASN A 21 0.50 15.52 -0.41
CA ASN A 21 1.97 15.56 -0.28
C ASN A 21 2.52 14.48 0.65
N GLU A 22 1.73 13.48 0.96
CA GLU A 22 2.18 12.36 1.78
C GLU A 22 2.21 11.09 0.93
N PRO A 23 3.33 10.34 0.91
CA PRO A 23 3.40 9.11 0.13
C PRO A 23 2.63 7.99 0.80
N TYR A 24 1.90 7.23 -0.01
CA TYR A 24 1.19 6.04 0.42
C TYR A 24 1.60 4.89 -0.48
N PHE A 25 1.67 3.71 0.09
CA PHE A 25 2.08 2.49 -0.61
C PHE A 25 0.92 1.52 -0.67
N VAL A 26 0.81 0.76 -1.76
CA VAL A 26 -0.21 -0.30 -1.82
C VAL A 26 0.18 -1.37 -0.82
N GLY A 27 -0.63 -1.55 0.21
CA GLY A 27 -0.32 -2.45 1.31
C GLY A 27 -0.14 -3.89 0.86
N LYS A 28 -0.95 -4.34 -0.10
CA LYS A 28 -0.84 -5.69 -0.63
C LYS A 28 0.53 -5.94 -1.25
N ASP A 29 1.05 -4.97 -2.00
CA ASP A 29 2.36 -5.14 -2.63
C ASP A 29 3.45 -5.33 -1.59
N ILE A 30 3.42 -4.51 -0.53
CA ILE A 30 4.40 -4.60 0.56
C ILE A 30 4.27 -5.95 1.27
N ALA A 31 3.05 -6.34 1.62
CA ALA A 31 2.83 -7.57 2.38
C ALA A 31 3.27 -8.80 1.58
N GLU A 32 3.03 -8.81 0.27
CA GLU A 32 3.45 -9.92 -0.58
C GLU A 32 4.97 -10.02 -0.63
N ILE A 33 5.64 -8.88 -0.75
CA ILE A 33 7.11 -8.86 -0.79
C ILE A 33 7.68 -9.38 0.53
N LEU A 34 7.04 -9.04 1.63
CA LEU A 34 7.48 -9.49 2.96
C LEU A 34 7.15 -10.95 3.24
N GLY A 35 6.37 -11.59 2.37
CA GLY A 35 6.09 -13.02 2.50
C GLY A 35 4.87 -13.37 3.34
N TYR A 36 4.02 -12.41 3.63
CA TYR A 36 2.77 -12.73 4.33
C TYR A 36 1.87 -13.56 3.44
N ALA A 37 1.36 -14.67 3.98
CA ALA A 37 0.50 -15.56 3.22
C ALA A 37 -0.84 -14.90 2.86
N ARG A 38 -1.32 -14.00 3.73
CA ARG A 38 -2.57 -13.30 3.51
C ARG A 38 -2.36 -11.81 3.75
N ALA A 39 -2.17 -11.10 2.65
CA ALA A 39 -1.82 -9.69 2.71
C ALA A 39 -2.89 -8.85 3.42
N ASP A 40 -4.17 -9.11 3.13
CA ASP A 40 -5.26 -8.36 3.73
C ASP A 40 -5.32 -8.54 5.24
N ASN A 41 -5.10 -9.76 5.71
CA ASN A 41 -5.07 -10.03 7.15
C ASN A 41 -3.86 -9.40 7.81
N ALA A 42 -2.70 -9.44 7.17
CA ALA A 42 -1.51 -8.81 7.71
C ALA A 42 -1.71 -7.31 7.91
N ILE A 43 -2.29 -6.65 6.91
CA ILE A 43 -2.55 -5.22 7.01
C ILE A 43 -3.53 -4.94 8.13
N ARG A 44 -4.59 -5.72 8.23
CA ARG A 44 -5.61 -5.53 9.27
C ARG A 44 -5.02 -5.71 10.67
N ASN A 45 -4.13 -6.68 10.83
CA ASN A 45 -3.60 -7.03 12.14
C ASN A 45 -2.43 -6.17 12.57
N HIS A 46 -1.65 -5.64 11.63
CA HIS A 46 -0.39 -4.96 11.96
C HIS A 46 -0.41 -3.46 11.73
N VAL A 47 -1.35 -2.96 10.93
CA VAL A 47 -1.37 -1.54 10.58
C VAL A 47 -2.56 -0.87 11.26
N ASP A 48 -2.29 0.19 12.01
CA ASP A 48 -3.34 0.96 12.67
C ASP A 48 -4.27 1.61 11.67
N SER A 49 -5.53 1.80 12.08
CA SER A 49 -6.52 2.40 11.19
C SER A 49 -6.15 3.81 10.73
N GLU A 50 -5.39 4.54 11.54
CA GLU A 50 -4.92 5.90 11.16
C GLU A 50 -3.82 5.87 10.12
N ASP A 51 -3.20 4.73 9.90
CA ASP A 51 -2.07 4.59 8.99
C ASP A 51 -2.46 3.97 7.66
N LYS A 52 -3.74 3.77 7.41
CA LYS A 52 -4.21 3.15 6.18
C LYS A 52 -5.48 3.82 5.69
N LEU A 53 -5.64 3.80 4.36
CA LEU A 53 -6.81 4.35 3.67
C LEU A 53 -7.22 3.37 2.59
N THR A 54 -8.50 3.42 2.23
CA THR A 54 -8.95 2.73 1.03
C THR A 54 -8.91 3.73 -0.12
N HIS A 55 -8.24 3.36 -1.19
CA HIS A 55 -8.09 4.23 -2.36
C HIS A 55 -8.56 3.50 -3.60
N GLN A 56 -9.27 4.21 -4.47
CA GLN A 56 -9.77 3.63 -5.70
C GLN A 56 -8.77 3.88 -6.83
N PHE A 57 -8.33 2.82 -7.45
CA PHE A 57 -7.46 2.88 -8.63
C PHE A 57 -8.29 2.55 -9.86
N SER A 58 -8.10 3.33 -10.91
CA SER A 58 -8.78 3.10 -12.18
C SER A 58 -7.74 2.69 -13.22
N ALA A 59 -7.96 1.56 -13.85
CA ALA A 59 -7.09 1.08 -14.90
C ALA A 59 -7.89 0.24 -15.87
N SER A 60 -7.70 0.47 -17.17
CA SER A 60 -8.33 -0.33 -18.23
C SER A 60 -9.85 -0.43 -18.09
N GLY A 61 -10.50 0.65 -17.65
CA GLY A 61 -11.95 0.69 -17.51
C GLY A 61 -12.46 -0.01 -16.26
N GLN A 62 -11.57 -0.50 -15.41
CA GLN A 62 -11.96 -1.12 -14.14
C GLN A 62 -11.55 -0.24 -12.98
N ASN A 63 -12.39 -0.24 -11.95
CA ASN A 63 -12.09 0.46 -10.71
C ASN A 63 -11.87 -0.57 -9.61
N ARG A 64 -10.77 -0.43 -8.89
CA ARG A 64 -10.45 -1.33 -7.78
C ARG A 64 -10.16 -0.53 -6.54
N ASN A 65 -10.75 -0.94 -5.44
CA ASN A 65 -10.44 -0.36 -4.14
C ASN A 65 -9.30 -1.15 -3.51
N MET A 66 -8.24 -0.45 -3.15
CA MET A 66 -7.09 -1.08 -2.51
C MET A 66 -6.75 -0.33 -1.25
N ILE A 67 -6.27 -1.05 -0.26
CA ILE A 67 -5.78 -0.43 0.97
C ILE A 67 -4.39 0.09 0.71
N ILE A 68 -4.19 1.38 0.98
CA ILE A 68 -2.88 2.00 0.90
C ILE A 68 -2.45 2.38 2.32
N ILE A 69 -1.16 2.33 2.57
CA ILE A 69 -0.60 2.58 3.89
C ILE A 69 0.45 3.67 3.79
N ASN A 70 0.55 4.45 4.85
CA ASN A 70 1.57 5.48 4.93
C ASN A 70 2.89 4.88 5.41
N GLU A 71 3.88 5.73 5.65
CA GLU A 71 5.20 5.27 6.07
C GLU A 71 5.15 4.54 7.42
N SER A 72 4.35 5.03 8.35
CA SER A 72 4.16 4.36 9.64
C SER A 72 3.58 2.95 9.45
N GLY A 73 2.61 2.82 8.56
CA GLY A 73 2.02 1.53 8.25
C GLY A 73 3.02 0.57 7.63
N LEU A 74 3.89 1.11 6.77
CA LEU A 74 4.96 0.31 6.17
C LEU A 74 5.87 -0.26 7.26
N TYR A 75 6.30 0.57 8.21
CA TYR A 75 7.15 0.10 9.29
C TYR A 75 6.44 -0.92 10.18
N SER A 76 5.14 -0.75 10.40
CA SER A 76 4.36 -1.71 11.18
C SER A 76 4.35 -3.10 10.55
N LEU A 77 4.38 -3.18 9.23
CA LEU A 77 4.45 -4.47 8.54
C LEU A 77 5.84 -5.07 8.59
N ILE A 78 6.89 -4.24 8.57
CA ILE A 78 8.26 -4.70 8.58
C ILE A 78 8.68 -5.15 9.98
N PHE A 79 8.31 -4.42 10.99
CA PHE A 79 8.71 -4.66 12.39
C PHE A 79 7.54 -5.18 13.21
#